data_c35678203adbff03b5b88a9644307a72
#
_entry.id   c35678203adbff03b5b88a9644307a72
#
_cell.length_a   1.000
_cell.length_b   1.000
_cell.length_c   1.000
_cell.angle_alpha   90.00
_cell.angle_beta   90.00
_cell.angle_gamma   90.00
#
_symmetry.space_group_name_H-M   'P 1'
#
loop_
_entity.id
_entity.type
_entity.pdbx_description
1 polymer ?
#
loop_
_entity_poly.entity_id
_entity_poly.type
_entity_poly.pdbx_seq_one_letter_code
_entity_poly.pdbx_strand_id
1 'polypeptide(L)'
;RIICDIYTADRQPFSGDPRYVLKRAVADAAQMGYQFDVGPECEFFLFDQNNEGQPTTISHERAGYFDLGPNDLGENARRDIILTLEDMGFEIEASHHEVAPAQHEIDFKYTNALKAADNMMTFKLVVKTIAKRHGLFASFMPKPVYGVCGSGLHINMSLCKDGVNIFNDHSAENGVSKEAYQFIAGLMKHMKGMTLVANPIVNSYKRLIPGYEAPVHITWSEGNRSPLIRIPSTRGTNMRIELRSPDPAANPYLLFASCLAAGLDGIRNELPIPESVEGNIYEMSKNELEAATLSHQTILLILQP
;
A
#
# COMPACT_ATOMS: atom_id res chain seq x y z
N ARG A 1 -9.64 -13.26 -18.16
CA ARG A 1 -10.34 -12.25 -17.37
C ARG A 1 -10.49 -10.96 -18.16
N ILE A 2 -11.64 -10.29 -18.06
CA ILE A 2 -11.92 -8.98 -18.65
C ILE A 2 -12.33 -8.05 -17.52
N ILE A 3 -11.69 -6.88 -17.44
CA ILE A 3 -12.05 -5.81 -16.51
C ILE A 3 -12.94 -4.84 -17.29
N CYS A 4 -14.10 -4.51 -16.73
CA CYS A 4 -15.13 -3.71 -17.39
C CYS A 4 -15.46 -2.46 -16.58
N ASP A 5 -15.88 -1.41 -17.27
CA ASP A 5 -16.54 -0.26 -16.65
C ASP A 5 -18.05 -0.53 -16.49
N ILE A 6 -18.65 0.06 -15.47
CA ILE A 6 -20.09 -0.07 -15.20
C ILE A 6 -20.82 1.17 -15.71
N TYR A 7 -21.91 0.95 -16.44
CA TYR A 7 -22.79 1.98 -16.97
C TYR A 7 -24.22 1.78 -16.49
N THR A 8 -24.96 2.87 -16.38
CA THR A 8 -26.40 2.87 -16.15
C THR A 8 -27.16 2.48 -17.45
N ALA A 9 -28.45 2.21 -17.33
CA ALA A 9 -29.28 1.81 -18.49
C ALA A 9 -29.33 2.88 -19.58
N ASP A 10 -29.20 4.17 -19.23
CA ASP A 10 -29.10 5.32 -20.13
C ASP A 10 -27.69 5.60 -20.65
N ARG A 11 -26.79 4.62 -20.48
CA ARG A 11 -25.39 4.63 -20.94
C ARG A 11 -24.51 5.73 -20.33
N GLN A 12 -24.85 6.21 -19.13
CA GLN A 12 -23.96 7.07 -18.38
C GLN A 12 -23.03 6.24 -17.49
N PRO A 13 -21.78 6.66 -17.26
CA PRO A 13 -20.90 5.99 -16.29
C PRO A 13 -21.57 5.94 -14.91
N PHE A 14 -21.55 4.76 -14.28
CA PHE A 14 -22.14 4.62 -12.95
C PHE A 14 -21.23 5.27 -11.89
N SER A 15 -21.74 6.29 -11.21
CA SER A 15 -20.98 7.07 -10.23
C SER A 15 -20.49 6.27 -9.00
N GLY A 16 -21.14 5.15 -8.71
CA GLY A 16 -20.77 4.23 -7.63
C GLY A 16 -19.72 3.17 -8.03
N ASP A 17 -19.28 3.14 -9.30
CA ASP A 17 -18.22 2.24 -9.74
C ASP A 17 -16.85 2.72 -9.20
N PRO A 18 -16.16 1.93 -8.36
CA PRO A 18 -14.84 2.29 -7.83
C PRO A 18 -13.82 2.61 -8.94
N ARG A 19 -13.87 1.86 -10.05
CA ARG A 19 -12.98 2.09 -11.19
C ARG A 19 -13.25 3.44 -11.85
N TYR A 20 -14.50 3.83 -11.95
CA TYR A 20 -14.89 5.16 -12.47
C TYR A 20 -14.46 6.29 -11.52
N VAL A 21 -14.55 6.08 -10.20
CA VAL A 21 -14.05 7.06 -9.21
C VAL A 21 -12.55 7.33 -9.44
N LEU A 22 -11.73 6.29 -9.63
CA LEU A 22 -10.31 6.46 -9.94
C LEU A 22 -10.10 7.18 -11.29
N LYS A 23 -10.86 6.82 -12.33
CA LYS A 23 -10.78 7.49 -13.64
C LYS A 23 -11.04 9.01 -13.52
N ARG A 24 -11.99 9.42 -12.69
CA ARG A 24 -12.26 10.83 -12.42
C ARG A 24 -11.08 11.51 -11.72
N ALA A 25 -10.53 10.90 -10.67
CA ALA A 25 -9.38 11.46 -9.97
C ALA A 25 -8.16 11.60 -10.90
N VAL A 26 -7.92 10.62 -11.76
CA VAL A 26 -6.85 10.69 -12.78
C VAL A 26 -7.12 11.79 -13.81
N ALA A 27 -8.38 11.97 -14.22
CA ALA A 27 -8.75 13.06 -15.14
C ALA A 27 -8.54 14.44 -14.48
N ASP A 28 -8.84 14.61 -13.20
CA ASP A 28 -8.56 15.84 -12.45
C ASP A 28 -7.06 16.14 -12.35
N ALA A 29 -6.22 15.11 -12.15
CA ALA A 29 -4.76 15.25 -12.19
C ALA A 29 -4.27 15.67 -13.58
N ALA A 30 -4.82 15.06 -14.63
CA ALA A 30 -4.48 15.37 -16.02
C ALA A 30 -4.81 16.83 -16.39
N GLN A 31 -5.88 17.43 -15.83
CA GLN A 31 -6.19 18.87 -16.01
C GLN A 31 -5.10 19.77 -15.41
N MET A 32 -4.35 19.29 -14.41
CA MET A 32 -3.18 19.98 -13.85
C MET A 32 -1.88 19.65 -14.62
N GLY A 33 -1.96 18.80 -15.64
CA GLY A 33 -0.82 18.33 -16.43
C GLY A 33 -0.07 17.15 -15.78
N TYR A 34 -0.66 16.47 -14.79
CA TYR A 34 -0.01 15.38 -14.06
C TYR A 34 -0.51 14.00 -14.51
N GLN A 35 0.44 13.08 -14.64
CA GLN A 35 0.20 11.63 -14.67
C GLN A 35 0.51 11.07 -13.29
N PHE A 36 -0.34 10.19 -12.80
CA PHE A 36 -0.17 9.53 -11.51
C PHE A 36 0.24 8.06 -11.70
N ASP A 37 1.41 7.71 -11.20
CA ASP A 37 1.96 6.38 -11.26
C ASP A 37 1.97 5.75 -9.86
N VAL A 38 1.66 4.43 -9.80
CA VAL A 38 1.50 3.68 -8.55
C VAL A 38 2.18 2.33 -8.66
N GLY A 39 3.00 1.99 -7.64
CA GLY A 39 3.59 0.68 -7.41
C GLY A 39 3.11 0.14 -6.05
N PRO A 40 2.11 -0.75 -6.03
CA PRO A 40 1.65 -1.37 -4.79
C PRO A 40 2.52 -2.55 -4.40
N GLU A 41 2.89 -2.64 -3.12
CA GLU A 41 3.50 -3.79 -2.46
C GLU A 41 2.41 -4.46 -1.61
N CYS A 42 2.10 -5.73 -1.87
CA CYS A 42 0.95 -6.38 -1.26
C CYS A 42 1.33 -7.69 -0.57
N GLU A 43 1.33 -7.64 0.74
CA GLU A 43 1.57 -8.81 1.58
C GLU A 43 0.33 -9.71 1.69
N PHE A 44 0.57 -11.01 1.87
CA PHE A 44 -0.47 -12.02 2.04
C PHE A 44 0.04 -13.23 2.82
N PHE A 45 -0.89 -14.03 3.34
CA PHE A 45 -0.56 -15.29 4.02
C PHE A 45 -0.95 -16.51 3.18
N LEU A 46 -0.13 -17.56 3.27
CA LEU A 46 -0.42 -18.89 2.73
C LEU A 46 -0.60 -19.88 3.88
N PHE A 47 -1.83 -20.18 4.25
CA PHE A 47 -2.16 -21.10 5.34
C PHE A 47 -2.50 -22.50 4.83
N ASP A 48 -2.38 -23.48 5.71
CA ASP A 48 -2.90 -24.82 5.47
C ASP A 48 -4.43 -24.82 5.39
N GLN A 49 -4.94 -25.79 4.65
CA GLN A 49 -6.34 -26.17 4.71
C GLN A 49 -6.52 -27.38 5.65
N ASN A 50 -7.69 -27.50 6.28
CA ASN A 50 -8.01 -28.71 7.03
C ASN A 50 -8.35 -29.88 6.08
N ASN A 51 -8.57 -31.07 6.62
CA ASN A 51 -8.89 -32.29 5.85
C ASN A 51 -10.15 -32.16 4.99
N GLU A 52 -11.00 -31.17 5.26
CA GLU A 52 -12.24 -30.89 4.52
C GLU A 52 -12.01 -29.77 3.46
N GLY A 53 -10.77 -29.28 3.30
CA GLY A 53 -10.42 -28.18 2.38
C GLY A 53 -10.88 -26.81 2.88
N GLN A 54 -11.20 -26.66 4.17
CA GLN A 54 -11.59 -25.39 4.76
C GLN A 54 -10.35 -24.56 5.14
N PRO A 55 -10.43 -23.23 5.06
CA PRO A 55 -9.33 -22.35 5.45
C PRO A 55 -9.01 -22.44 6.93
N THR A 56 -7.72 -22.44 7.26
CA THR A 56 -7.22 -22.34 8.64
C THR A 56 -6.33 -21.10 8.79
N THR A 57 -5.81 -20.87 10.00
CA THR A 57 -4.70 -19.95 10.29
C THR A 57 -3.45 -20.72 10.74
N ILE A 58 -3.36 -21.98 10.37
CA ILE A 58 -2.22 -22.85 10.68
C ILE A 58 -1.18 -22.66 9.58
N SER A 59 0.05 -22.40 9.98
CA SER A 59 1.20 -22.38 9.10
C SER A 59 1.86 -23.76 9.07
N HIS A 60 2.23 -24.20 7.87
CA HIS A 60 3.02 -25.42 7.67
C HIS A 60 4.54 -25.19 7.83
N GLU A 61 4.95 -23.94 8.09
CA GLU A 61 6.34 -23.53 8.22
C GLU A 61 6.52 -22.45 9.30
N ARG A 62 7.78 -22.11 9.62
CA ARG A 62 8.12 -21.08 10.59
C ARG A 62 9.27 -20.19 10.10
N ALA A 63 9.32 -19.96 8.80
CA ALA A 63 10.26 -19.05 8.21
C ALA A 63 10.00 -17.61 8.64
N GLY A 64 11.00 -16.78 8.51
CA GLY A 64 10.96 -15.35 8.78
C GLY A 64 11.42 -14.53 7.58
N TYR A 65 11.69 -13.25 7.82
CA TYR A 65 11.99 -12.27 6.79
C TYR A 65 13.20 -12.69 5.93
N PHE A 66 12.98 -12.82 4.62
CA PHE A 66 13.97 -13.24 3.61
C PHE A 66 14.54 -14.65 3.81
N ASP A 67 13.89 -15.51 4.60
CA ASP A 67 14.25 -16.93 4.64
C ASP A 67 14.05 -17.59 3.28
N LEU A 68 14.87 -18.61 3.02
CA LEU A 68 14.86 -19.42 1.80
C LEU A 68 14.54 -20.87 2.14
N GLY A 69 14.34 -21.70 1.11
CA GLY A 69 14.29 -23.14 1.33
C GLY A 69 15.57 -23.69 2.02
N PRO A 70 15.45 -24.64 2.97
CA PRO A 70 14.26 -25.45 3.25
C PRO A 70 13.28 -24.85 4.29
N ASN A 71 13.52 -23.66 4.83
CA ASN A 71 12.65 -23.06 5.86
C ASN A 71 11.35 -22.52 5.25
N ASP A 72 11.46 -21.81 4.12
CA ASP A 72 10.32 -21.29 3.37
C ASP A 72 9.67 -22.39 2.53
N LEU A 73 8.59 -22.96 3.02
CA LEU A 73 7.83 -23.99 2.31
C LEU A 73 6.78 -23.42 1.36
N GLY A 74 6.54 -22.09 1.38
CA GLY A 74 5.68 -21.38 0.44
C GLY A 74 6.34 -21.02 -0.88
N GLU A 75 7.67 -21.20 -1.02
CA GLU A 75 8.46 -20.82 -2.18
C GLU A 75 7.91 -21.38 -3.50
N ASN A 76 7.52 -22.66 -3.54
CA ASN A 76 6.98 -23.27 -4.74
C ASN A 76 5.66 -22.65 -5.18
N ALA A 77 4.77 -22.35 -4.24
CA ALA A 77 3.51 -21.66 -4.54
C ALA A 77 3.77 -20.24 -5.04
N ARG A 78 4.68 -19.48 -4.39
CA ARG A 78 5.10 -18.14 -4.83
C ARG A 78 5.67 -18.17 -6.25
N ARG A 79 6.57 -19.11 -6.55
CA ARG A 79 7.15 -19.27 -7.90
C ARG A 79 6.06 -19.49 -8.95
N ASP A 80 5.11 -20.37 -8.73
CA ASP A 80 4.06 -20.64 -9.70
C ASP A 80 3.08 -19.45 -9.83
N ILE A 81 2.88 -18.67 -8.77
CA ILE A 81 2.16 -17.39 -8.82
C ILE A 81 2.90 -16.41 -9.74
N ILE A 82 4.22 -16.24 -9.54
CA ILE A 82 5.08 -15.35 -10.33
C ILE A 82 5.03 -15.72 -11.81
N LEU A 83 5.31 -16.97 -12.15
CA LEU A 83 5.29 -17.43 -13.54
C LEU A 83 3.93 -17.20 -14.20
N THR A 84 2.82 -17.41 -13.45
CA THR A 84 1.48 -17.14 -13.96
C THR A 84 1.24 -15.63 -14.19
N LEU A 85 1.75 -14.78 -13.31
CA LEU A 85 1.63 -13.33 -13.46
C LEU A 85 2.47 -12.81 -14.63
N GLU A 86 3.69 -13.33 -14.81
CA GLU A 86 4.58 -13.01 -15.95
C GLU A 86 3.94 -13.40 -17.27
N ASP A 87 3.34 -14.60 -17.37
CA ASP A 87 2.56 -15.06 -18.53
C ASP A 87 1.35 -14.14 -18.81
N MET A 88 0.83 -13.44 -17.80
CA MET A 88 -0.23 -12.44 -17.94
C MET A 88 0.28 -11.02 -18.22
N GLY A 89 1.59 -10.84 -18.37
CA GLY A 89 2.23 -9.57 -18.73
C GLY A 89 2.56 -8.66 -17.55
N PHE A 90 2.70 -9.21 -16.35
CA PHE A 90 3.27 -8.49 -15.21
C PHE A 90 4.80 -8.50 -15.31
N GLU A 91 5.43 -7.38 -14.95
CA GLU A 91 6.87 -7.30 -14.70
C GLU A 91 7.08 -7.45 -13.19
N ILE A 92 7.61 -8.61 -12.76
CA ILE A 92 7.87 -8.88 -11.34
C ILE A 92 9.21 -8.27 -10.94
N GLU A 93 9.25 -7.58 -9.81
CA GLU A 93 10.46 -6.91 -9.27
C GLU A 93 11.05 -7.66 -8.08
N ALA A 94 10.21 -8.15 -7.17
CA ALA A 94 10.65 -8.88 -5.98
C ALA A 94 9.66 -9.96 -5.56
N SER A 95 10.18 -10.96 -4.83
CA SER A 95 9.37 -11.99 -4.18
C SER A 95 10.16 -12.58 -3.03
N HIS A 96 9.61 -12.53 -1.83
CA HIS A 96 10.27 -13.02 -0.63
C HIS A 96 9.28 -13.50 0.43
N HIS A 97 9.82 -14.23 1.41
CA HIS A 97 9.13 -14.53 2.66
C HIS A 97 9.13 -13.29 3.55
N GLU A 98 8.02 -13.01 4.22
CA GLU A 98 7.84 -11.89 5.13
C GLU A 98 8.14 -12.26 6.59
N VAL A 99 7.95 -11.29 7.52
CA VAL A 99 8.34 -11.43 8.94
C VAL A 99 7.54 -12.52 9.66
N ALA A 100 6.24 -12.58 9.42
CA ALA A 100 5.40 -13.58 10.09
C ALA A 100 5.46 -14.94 9.40
N PRO A 101 5.38 -16.07 10.15
CA PRO A 101 5.21 -17.40 9.54
C PRO A 101 4.07 -17.43 8.53
N ALA A 102 4.29 -18.07 7.39
CA ALA A 102 3.37 -18.14 6.25
C ALA A 102 3.06 -16.81 5.56
N GLN A 103 3.78 -15.74 5.86
CA GLN A 103 3.61 -14.43 5.24
C GLN A 103 4.56 -14.24 4.07
N HIS A 104 4.04 -13.75 2.95
CA HIS A 104 4.76 -13.58 1.69
C HIS A 104 4.44 -12.24 1.06
N GLU A 105 5.38 -11.77 0.21
CA GLU A 105 5.23 -10.59 -0.63
C GLU A 105 5.69 -10.89 -2.05
N ILE A 106 4.99 -10.32 -3.03
CA ILE A 106 5.37 -10.32 -4.45
C ILE A 106 5.11 -8.92 -4.98
N ASP A 107 6.18 -8.26 -5.42
CA ASP A 107 6.13 -6.91 -5.95
C ASP A 107 6.21 -6.95 -7.47
N PHE A 108 5.45 -6.09 -8.10
CA PHE A 108 5.45 -5.90 -9.53
C PHE A 108 5.59 -4.41 -9.86
N LYS A 109 6.22 -4.16 -10.99
CA LYS A 109 6.60 -2.83 -11.44
C LYS A 109 5.44 -1.84 -11.43
N TYR A 110 5.74 -0.63 -11.00
CA TYR A 110 4.80 0.49 -11.02
C TYR A 110 4.30 0.78 -12.44
N THR A 111 3.10 1.32 -12.52
CA THR A 111 2.49 1.77 -13.78
C THR A 111 1.46 2.86 -13.48
N ASN A 112 0.78 3.40 -14.51
CA ASN A 112 -0.30 4.36 -14.27
C ASN A 112 -1.36 3.77 -13.31
N ALA A 113 -1.93 4.64 -12.48
CA ALA A 113 -2.79 4.24 -11.36
C ALA A 113 -3.96 3.33 -11.75
N LEU A 114 -4.60 3.54 -12.92
CA LEU A 114 -5.71 2.71 -13.36
C LEU A 114 -5.27 1.28 -13.66
N LYS A 115 -4.16 1.13 -14.41
CA LYS A 115 -3.59 -0.19 -14.70
C LYS A 115 -3.07 -0.85 -13.43
N ALA A 116 -2.44 -0.10 -12.52
CA ALA A 116 -1.98 -0.63 -11.23
C ALA A 116 -3.14 -1.20 -10.40
N ALA A 117 -4.29 -0.50 -10.34
CA ALA A 117 -5.48 -1.00 -9.65
C ALA A 117 -6.08 -2.24 -10.32
N ASP A 118 -6.14 -2.27 -11.65
CA ASP A 118 -6.57 -3.43 -12.44
C ASP A 118 -5.64 -4.64 -12.20
N ASN A 119 -4.33 -4.40 -12.13
CA ASN A 119 -3.31 -5.39 -11.80
C ASN A 119 -3.50 -5.95 -10.40
N MET A 120 -3.73 -5.10 -9.38
CA MET A 120 -3.98 -5.54 -7.99
C MET A 120 -5.18 -6.49 -7.89
N MET A 121 -6.26 -6.19 -8.61
CA MET A 121 -7.45 -7.07 -8.63
C MET A 121 -7.15 -8.41 -9.31
N THR A 122 -6.28 -8.42 -10.31
CA THR A 122 -5.83 -9.63 -11.01
C THR A 122 -4.87 -10.42 -10.14
N PHE A 123 -3.89 -9.76 -9.52
CA PHE A 123 -2.93 -10.33 -8.59
C PHE A 123 -3.62 -11.14 -7.48
N LYS A 124 -4.57 -10.53 -6.76
CA LYS A 124 -5.32 -11.21 -5.68
C LYS A 124 -6.05 -12.47 -6.18
N LEU A 125 -6.57 -12.46 -7.39
CA LEU A 125 -7.23 -13.62 -7.99
C LEU A 125 -6.23 -14.72 -8.30
N VAL A 126 -5.09 -14.39 -8.90
CA VAL A 126 -4.03 -15.35 -9.26
C VAL A 126 -3.46 -15.99 -7.99
N VAL A 127 -3.09 -15.19 -6.99
CA VAL A 127 -2.57 -15.68 -5.71
C VAL A 127 -3.52 -16.71 -5.09
N LYS A 128 -4.81 -16.37 -4.95
CA LYS A 128 -5.82 -17.29 -4.40
C LYS A 128 -5.98 -18.57 -5.24
N THR A 129 -5.94 -18.43 -6.55
CA THR A 129 -6.16 -19.56 -7.48
C THR A 129 -4.98 -20.52 -7.45
N ILE A 130 -3.76 -20.01 -7.49
CA ILE A 130 -2.55 -20.83 -7.50
C ILE A 130 -2.32 -21.44 -6.11
N ALA A 131 -2.46 -20.67 -5.02
CA ALA A 131 -2.38 -21.21 -3.66
C ALA A 131 -3.29 -22.43 -3.48
N LYS A 132 -4.54 -22.34 -3.96
CA LYS A 132 -5.49 -23.47 -3.89
C LYS A 132 -4.98 -24.70 -4.66
N ARG A 133 -4.28 -24.54 -5.78
CA ARG A 133 -3.68 -25.68 -6.53
C ARG A 133 -2.56 -26.36 -5.76
N HIS A 134 -1.88 -25.61 -4.88
CA HIS A 134 -0.85 -26.11 -3.96
C HIS A 134 -1.42 -26.65 -2.64
N GLY A 135 -2.75 -26.75 -2.50
CA GLY A 135 -3.38 -27.18 -1.25
C GLY A 135 -3.37 -26.13 -0.13
N LEU A 136 -3.04 -24.89 -0.46
CA LEU A 136 -2.94 -23.78 0.48
C LEU A 136 -4.14 -22.83 0.38
N PHE A 137 -4.37 -22.07 1.44
CA PHE A 137 -5.36 -21.01 1.50
C PHE A 137 -4.66 -19.65 1.56
N ALA A 138 -4.80 -18.84 0.50
CA ALA A 138 -4.27 -17.49 0.49
C ALA A 138 -5.22 -16.51 1.18
N SER A 139 -4.71 -15.80 2.19
CA SER A 139 -5.44 -14.79 2.95
C SER A 139 -4.84 -13.41 2.73
N PHE A 140 -5.68 -12.45 2.36
CA PHE A 140 -5.39 -11.01 2.32
C PHE A 140 -5.98 -10.27 3.53
N MET A 141 -6.19 -10.98 4.62
CA MET A 141 -6.67 -10.42 5.87
C MET A 141 -5.56 -9.58 6.53
N PRO A 142 -5.83 -8.35 7.00
CA PRO A 142 -4.80 -7.48 7.58
C PRO A 142 -4.08 -8.06 8.80
N LYS A 143 -4.80 -8.77 9.67
CA LYS A 143 -4.26 -9.39 10.89
C LYS A 143 -4.91 -10.75 11.13
N PRO A 144 -4.54 -11.80 10.38
CA PRO A 144 -5.15 -13.11 10.52
C PRO A 144 -4.73 -13.83 11.80
N VAL A 145 -3.51 -13.56 12.30
CA VAL A 145 -2.94 -14.22 13.48
C VAL A 145 -2.57 -13.16 14.52
N TYR A 146 -2.95 -13.41 15.77
CA TYR A 146 -2.56 -12.57 16.90
C TYR A 146 -1.09 -12.80 17.27
N GLY A 147 -0.38 -11.75 17.70
CA GLY A 147 1.00 -11.85 18.20
C GLY A 147 2.10 -11.94 17.14
N VAL A 148 1.76 -11.88 15.84
CA VAL A 148 2.73 -11.80 14.73
C VAL A 148 2.44 -10.60 13.83
N CYS A 149 3.34 -10.21 12.94
CA CYS A 149 3.10 -9.12 11.97
C CYS A 149 1.85 -9.41 11.11
N GLY A 150 1.14 -8.36 10.72
CA GLY A 150 0.00 -8.44 9.81
C GLY A 150 0.40 -7.99 8.41
N SER A 151 -0.51 -8.15 7.44
CA SER A 151 -0.27 -7.80 6.04
C SER A 151 -0.56 -6.33 5.75
N GLY A 152 0.43 -5.63 5.19
CA GLY A 152 0.33 -4.30 4.62
C GLY A 152 -0.01 -4.33 3.13
N LEU A 153 -0.46 -3.18 2.66
CA LEU A 153 -0.53 -2.82 1.25
C LEU A 153 0.15 -1.46 1.11
N HIS A 154 1.47 -1.47 0.96
CA HIS A 154 2.22 -0.23 0.84
C HIS A 154 2.02 0.36 -0.56
N ILE A 155 1.82 1.67 -0.64
CA ILE A 155 1.55 2.35 -1.89
C ILE A 155 2.69 3.29 -2.23
N ASN A 156 3.54 2.88 -3.16
CA ASN A 156 4.53 3.75 -3.77
C ASN A 156 3.86 4.61 -4.83
N MET A 157 4.09 5.92 -4.78
CA MET A 157 3.42 6.91 -5.62
C MET A 157 4.40 7.91 -6.19
N SER A 158 4.17 8.32 -7.44
CA SER A 158 4.84 9.46 -8.05
C SER A 158 3.91 10.23 -8.98
N LEU A 159 4.21 11.50 -9.20
CA LEU A 159 3.59 12.31 -10.23
C LEU A 159 4.61 12.60 -11.33
N CYS A 160 4.17 12.45 -12.58
CA CYS A 160 4.95 12.83 -13.74
C CYS A 160 4.27 13.98 -14.49
N LYS A 161 5.08 14.88 -15.07
CA LYS A 161 4.64 15.93 -15.98
C LYS A 161 5.55 15.91 -17.21
N ASP A 162 4.95 15.81 -18.38
CA ASP A 162 5.69 15.74 -19.66
C ASP A 162 6.77 14.63 -19.66
N GLY A 163 6.47 13.49 -19.01
CA GLY A 163 7.38 12.34 -18.90
C GLY A 163 8.48 12.48 -17.84
N VAL A 164 8.49 13.59 -17.07
CA VAL A 164 9.47 13.84 -16.00
C VAL A 164 8.81 13.62 -14.64
N ASN A 165 9.46 12.87 -13.76
CA ASN A 165 9.02 12.70 -12.37
C ASN A 165 9.21 14.01 -11.60
N ILE A 166 8.11 14.68 -11.23
CA ILE A 166 8.13 15.99 -10.57
C ILE A 166 8.39 15.93 -9.07
N PHE A 167 8.44 14.73 -8.47
CA PHE A 167 8.84 14.60 -7.08
C PHE A 167 10.33 14.75 -6.88
N ASN A 168 11.12 14.59 -7.96
CA ASN A 168 12.56 14.80 -7.94
C ASN A 168 12.91 16.23 -8.33
N ASP A 169 13.78 16.86 -7.54
CA ASP A 169 14.38 18.17 -7.85
C ASP A 169 15.90 18.08 -7.72
N HIS A 170 16.59 18.11 -8.85
CA HIS A 170 18.06 18.05 -8.88
C HIS A 170 18.73 19.27 -8.24
N SER A 171 18.02 20.38 -8.05
CA SER A 171 18.54 21.60 -7.42
C SER A 171 18.37 21.61 -5.90
N ALA A 172 17.50 20.77 -5.36
CA ALA A 172 17.31 20.62 -3.92
C ALA A 172 18.44 19.78 -3.30
N GLU A 173 18.90 20.14 -2.12
CA GLU A 173 20.00 19.47 -1.41
C GLU A 173 19.79 17.95 -1.23
N ASN A 174 18.56 17.56 -0.92
CA ASN A 174 18.18 16.15 -0.74
C ASN A 174 17.49 15.54 -1.96
N GLY A 175 17.38 16.28 -3.06
CA GLY A 175 16.75 15.80 -4.31
C GLY A 175 15.23 15.71 -4.29
N VAL A 176 14.55 16.24 -3.26
CA VAL A 176 13.09 16.17 -3.08
C VAL A 176 12.46 17.51 -3.45
N SER A 177 11.46 17.50 -4.32
CA SER A 177 10.80 18.71 -4.79
C SER A 177 9.80 19.30 -3.77
N LYS A 178 9.45 20.56 -3.95
CA LYS A 178 8.38 21.23 -3.19
C LYS A 178 7.04 20.51 -3.39
N GLU A 179 6.75 20.06 -4.60
CA GLU A 179 5.53 19.32 -4.94
C GLU A 179 5.44 17.98 -4.20
N ALA A 180 6.56 17.28 -4.04
CA ALA A 180 6.61 16.05 -3.24
C ALA A 180 6.22 16.32 -1.77
N TYR A 181 6.78 17.36 -1.17
CA TYR A 181 6.45 17.75 0.20
C TYR A 181 5.00 18.19 0.34
N GLN A 182 4.47 18.95 -0.60
CA GLN A 182 3.06 19.36 -0.60
C GLN A 182 2.12 18.16 -0.76
N PHE A 183 2.49 17.18 -1.60
CA PHE A 183 1.73 15.93 -1.75
C PHE A 183 1.68 15.16 -0.44
N ILE A 184 2.81 15.02 0.26
CA ILE A 184 2.89 14.41 1.60
C ILE A 184 2.00 15.16 2.60
N ALA A 185 2.08 16.50 2.64
CA ALA A 185 1.26 17.32 3.53
C ALA A 185 -0.25 17.11 3.28
N GLY A 186 -0.65 16.95 2.03
CA GLY A 186 -2.02 16.60 1.64
C GLY A 186 -2.45 15.23 2.15
N LEU A 187 -1.61 14.21 1.97
CA LEU A 187 -1.87 12.87 2.51
C LEU A 187 -2.03 12.90 4.03
N MET A 188 -1.12 13.56 4.74
CA MET A 188 -1.17 13.67 6.21
C MET A 188 -2.44 14.37 6.69
N LYS A 189 -2.83 15.48 6.05
CA LYS A 189 -4.05 16.25 6.36
C LYS A 189 -5.31 15.39 6.27
N HIS A 190 -5.40 14.56 5.23
CA HIS A 190 -6.61 13.78 4.94
C HIS A 190 -6.59 12.36 5.50
N MET A 191 -5.47 11.90 6.06
CA MET A 191 -5.27 10.50 6.43
C MET A 191 -6.34 9.93 7.35
N LYS A 192 -6.82 10.70 8.33
CA LYS A 192 -7.91 10.26 9.23
C LYS A 192 -9.17 9.85 8.47
N GLY A 193 -9.58 10.64 7.48
CA GLY A 193 -10.73 10.32 6.64
C GLY A 193 -10.42 9.18 5.66
N MET A 194 -9.18 9.12 5.17
CA MET A 194 -8.75 8.09 4.23
C MET A 194 -8.71 6.69 4.85
N THR A 195 -8.58 6.55 6.19
CA THR A 195 -8.62 5.23 6.85
C THR A 195 -9.91 4.47 6.57
N LEU A 196 -11.03 5.15 6.31
CA LEU A 196 -12.28 4.50 5.89
C LEU A 196 -12.10 3.64 4.62
N VAL A 197 -11.20 4.04 3.74
CA VAL A 197 -10.91 3.36 2.47
C VAL A 197 -9.63 2.54 2.55
N ALA A 198 -8.61 3.07 3.22
CA ALA A 198 -7.29 2.45 3.34
C ALA A 198 -7.28 1.24 4.31
N ASN A 199 -8.14 1.30 5.34
CA ASN A 199 -8.25 0.31 6.43
C ASN A 199 -9.72 -0.01 6.70
N PRO A 200 -10.43 -0.65 5.74
CA PRO A 200 -11.90 -0.59 5.65
C PRO A 200 -12.65 -1.56 6.58
N ILE A 201 -11.95 -2.44 7.29
CA ILE A 201 -12.59 -3.47 8.11
C ILE A 201 -12.09 -3.45 9.55
N VAL A 202 -12.86 -3.99 10.48
CA VAL A 202 -12.48 -4.07 11.90
C VAL A 202 -11.12 -4.75 12.09
N ASN A 203 -10.81 -5.76 11.29
CA ASN A 203 -9.53 -6.45 11.35
C ASN A 203 -8.34 -5.55 10.95
N SER A 204 -8.55 -4.53 10.12
CA SER A 204 -7.53 -3.53 9.75
C SER A 204 -6.90 -2.88 11.00
N TYR A 205 -7.73 -2.53 11.97
CA TYR A 205 -7.29 -1.87 13.20
C TYR A 205 -6.58 -2.80 14.18
N LYS A 206 -6.71 -4.11 14.01
CA LYS A 206 -5.90 -5.10 14.73
C LYS A 206 -4.47 -5.19 14.21
N ARG A 207 -4.23 -4.74 12.95
CA ARG A 207 -2.89 -4.59 12.38
C ARG A 207 -2.22 -3.29 12.87
N LEU A 208 -2.96 -2.17 12.94
CA LEU A 208 -2.43 -0.85 13.27
C LEU A 208 -2.17 -0.71 14.78
N ILE A 209 -1.24 -1.50 15.31
CA ILE A 209 -0.82 -1.51 16.70
C ILE A 209 0.71 -1.43 16.78
N PRO A 210 1.28 -0.78 17.82
CA PRO A 210 2.72 -0.64 17.98
C PRO A 210 3.45 -1.99 18.05
N GLY A 211 4.69 -2.04 17.51
CA GLY A 211 5.57 -3.20 17.63
C GLY A 211 5.38 -4.30 16.57
N TYR A 212 4.54 -4.09 15.54
CA TYR A 212 4.29 -5.05 14.47
C TYR A 212 4.45 -4.44 13.07
N GLU A 213 5.41 -3.53 12.90
CA GLU A 213 5.79 -2.90 11.63
C GLU A 213 4.65 -2.15 10.89
N ALA A 214 3.57 -1.82 11.59
CA ALA A 214 2.48 -1.02 11.06
C ALA A 214 2.51 0.40 11.66
N PRO A 215 2.35 1.46 10.86
CA PRO A 215 2.37 2.82 11.35
C PRO A 215 1.11 3.13 12.15
N VAL A 216 1.29 3.76 13.30
CA VAL A 216 0.19 4.16 14.21
C VAL A 216 0.07 5.67 14.38
N HIS A 217 1.06 6.43 13.91
CA HIS A 217 1.11 7.89 13.97
C HIS A 217 1.15 8.51 12.58
N ILE A 218 0.50 9.66 12.42
CA ILE A 218 0.51 10.42 11.15
C ILE A 218 1.79 11.25 11.10
N THR A 219 2.87 10.64 10.65
CA THR A 219 4.20 11.19 10.56
C THR A 219 4.84 10.83 9.22
N TRP A 220 5.93 11.49 8.85
CA TRP A 220 6.74 11.16 7.69
C TRP A 220 8.22 11.20 8.02
N SER A 221 9.03 10.51 7.21
CA SER A 221 10.50 10.51 7.32
C SER A 221 11.17 10.13 6.01
N GLU A 222 12.44 10.48 5.88
CA GLU A 222 13.33 9.94 4.85
C GLU A 222 14.01 8.66 5.37
N GLY A 223 13.79 7.54 4.66
CA GLY A 223 14.47 6.26 4.94
C GLY A 223 13.93 5.42 6.09
N ASN A 224 13.35 5.99 7.13
CA ASN A 224 12.79 5.25 8.27
C ASN A 224 11.50 4.50 7.87
N ARG A 225 11.30 3.29 8.40
CA ARG A 225 10.14 2.42 8.10
C ARG A 225 9.01 2.50 9.14
N SER A 226 9.21 3.21 10.27
CA SER A 226 8.18 3.33 11.31
C SER A 226 7.11 4.39 11.05
N PRO A 227 7.36 5.52 10.31
CA PRO A 227 6.34 6.51 9.96
C PRO A 227 5.26 6.01 9.02
N LEU A 228 4.16 6.76 8.97
CA LEU A 228 3.06 6.55 8.03
C LEU A 228 3.50 6.73 6.57
N ILE A 229 4.32 7.75 6.32
CA ILE A 229 4.82 8.09 5.00
C ILE A 229 6.34 8.04 5.02
N ARG A 230 6.90 7.31 4.07
CA ARG A 230 8.34 7.23 3.86
C ARG A 230 8.72 7.81 2.49
N ILE A 231 9.82 8.56 2.45
CA ILE A 231 10.51 8.88 1.20
C ILE A 231 11.70 7.91 1.10
N PRO A 232 11.67 6.92 0.20
CA PRO A 232 12.82 6.04 -0.03
C PRO A 232 14.05 6.82 -0.48
N SER A 233 15.24 6.25 -0.29
CA SER A 233 16.52 6.89 -0.66
C SER A 233 16.74 7.07 -2.16
N THR A 234 15.94 6.38 -2.99
CA THR A 234 16.03 6.47 -4.45
C THR A 234 15.61 7.86 -4.95
N ARG A 235 16.40 8.40 -5.88
CA ARG A 235 16.19 9.72 -6.50
C ARG A 235 16.11 9.59 -8.04
N GLY A 236 15.90 10.69 -8.74
CA GLY A 236 15.76 10.73 -10.19
C GLY A 236 14.40 10.19 -10.66
N THR A 237 14.39 9.45 -11.75
CA THR A 237 13.17 8.91 -12.36
C THR A 237 12.37 8.00 -11.42
N ASN A 238 13.06 7.35 -10.47
CA ASN A 238 12.45 6.41 -9.51
C ASN A 238 12.12 7.04 -8.16
N MET A 239 12.18 8.38 -8.05
CA MET A 239 11.74 9.10 -6.85
C MET A 239 10.26 8.84 -6.59
N ARG A 240 9.94 8.48 -5.34
CA ARG A 240 8.58 8.13 -4.94
C ARG A 240 8.33 8.42 -3.47
N ILE A 241 7.06 8.43 -3.12
CA ILE A 241 6.54 8.53 -1.76
C ILE A 241 5.81 7.22 -1.45
N GLU A 242 6.09 6.62 -0.30
CA GLU A 242 5.46 5.39 0.15
C GLU A 242 4.47 5.67 1.28
N LEU A 243 3.20 5.31 1.11
CA LEU A 243 2.18 5.30 2.15
C LEU A 243 2.06 3.89 2.73
N ARG A 244 2.27 3.72 4.04
CA ARG A 244 2.46 2.42 4.68
C ARG A 244 1.27 1.89 5.49
N SER A 245 0.27 2.72 5.81
CA SER A 245 -0.87 2.29 6.62
C SER A 245 -1.90 1.42 5.91
N PRO A 246 -2.14 1.52 4.59
CA PRO A 246 -3.15 0.71 3.93
C PRO A 246 -2.91 -0.78 4.11
N ASP A 247 -3.97 -1.56 4.00
CA ASP A 247 -3.92 -3.02 4.08
C ASP A 247 -4.63 -3.68 2.89
N PRO A 248 -4.39 -5.00 2.67
CA PRO A 248 -4.92 -5.69 1.50
C PRO A 248 -6.45 -5.80 1.44
N ALA A 249 -7.21 -5.46 2.50
CA ALA A 249 -8.66 -5.40 2.44
C ALA A 249 -9.18 -4.18 1.67
N ALA A 250 -8.33 -3.16 1.47
CA ALA A 250 -8.68 -1.97 0.72
C ALA A 250 -9.07 -2.27 -0.73
N ASN A 251 -10.05 -1.52 -1.24
CA ASN A 251 -10.34 -1.48 -2.66
C ASN A 251 -9.28 -0.61 -3.37
N PRO A 252 -8.47 -1.16 -4.29
CA PRO A 252 -7.34 -0.43 -4.87
C PRO A 252 -7.76 0.81 -5.66
N TYR A 253 -8.91 0.78 -6.33
CA TYR A 253 -9.40 1.94 -7.08
C TYR A 253 -9.73 3.12 -6.15
N LEU A 254 -10.48 2.86 -5.07
CA LEU A 254 -10.85 3.89 -4.10
C LEU A 254 -9.63 4.39 -3.33
N LEU A 255 -8.72 3.48 -2.98
CA LEU A 255 -7.48 3.83 -2.28
C LEU A 255 -6.61 4.76 -3.11
N PHE A 256 -6.33 4.41 -4.38
CA PHE A 256 -5.49 5.24 -5.26
C PHE A 256 -6.16 6.57 -5.59
N ALA A 257 -7.48 6.58 -5.79
CA ALA A 257 -8.24 7.81 -5.98
C ALA A 257 -8.14 8.75 -4.76
N SER A 258 -8.23 8.19 -3.54
CA SER A 258 -8.13 8.96 -2.30
C SER A 258 -6.72 9.51 -2.10
N CYS A 259 -5.67 8.71 -2.36
CA CYS A 259 -4.28 9.16 -2.29
C CYS A 259 -4.02 10.31 -3.27
N LEU A 260 -4.45 10.16 -4.52
CA LEU A 260 -4.29 11.19 -5.54
C LEU A 260 -5.02 12.48 -5.17
N ALA A 261 -6.29 12.38 -4.78
CA ALA A 261 -7.08 13.56 -4.39
C ALA A 261 -6.47 14.30 -3.20
N ALA A 262 -6.03 13.57 -2.17
CA ALA A 262 -5.39 14.13 -1.00
C ALA A 262 -4.05 14.81 -1.34
N GLY A 263 -3.21 14.16 -2.13
CA GLY A 263 -1.93 14.72 -2.57
C GLY A 263 -2.11 15.98 -3.44
N LEU A 264 -3.07 15.96 -4.37
CA LEU A 264 -3.39 17.13 -5.21
C LEU A 264 -3.97 18.29 -4.39
N ASP A 265 -4.74 18.02 -3.31
CA ASP A 265 -5.18 19.07 -2.39
C ASP A 265 -3.98 19.77 -1.75
N GLY A 266 -2.96 18.99 -1.35
CA GLY A 266 -1.71 19.53 -0.81
C GLY A 266 -0.99 20.45 -1.79
N ILE A 267 -0.86 20.04 -3.05
CA ILE A 267 -0.21 20.85 -4.10
C ILE A 267 -1.06 22.10 -4.43
N ARG A 268 -2.37 21.96 -4.64
CA ARG A 268 -3.26 23.08 -5.01
C ARG A 268 -3.32 24.17 -3.95
N ASN A 269 -3.26 23.79 -2.68
CA ASN A 269 -3.35 24.70 -1.54
C ASN A 269 -1.97 25.06 -0.97
N GLU A 270 -0.89 24.63 -1.61
CA GLU A 270 0.49 24.86 -1.17
C GLU A 270 0.69 24.56 0.32
N LEU A 271 0.17 23.40 0.77
CA LEU A 271 0.18 23.03 2.18
C LEU A 271 1.62 22.94 2.70
N PRO A 272 1.90 23.54 3.88
CA PRO A 272 3.22 23.37 4.50
C PRO A 272 3.39 21.94 4.99
N ILE A 273 4.59 21.40 4.78
CA ILE A 273 4.93 20.09 5.33
C ILE A 273 5.31 20.22 6.81
N PRO A 274 4.84 19.33 7.69
CA PRO A 274 5.35 19.23 9.05
C PRO A 274 6.80 18.75 9.08
N GLU A 275 7.48 18.96 10.21
CA GLU A 275 8.82 18.43 10.43
C GLU A 275 8.86 16.89 10.30
N SER A 276 9.95 16.36 9.72
CA SER A 276 10.19 14.93 9.63
C SER A 276 10.48 14.33 11.00
N VAL A 277 10.13 13.07 11.18
CA VAL A 277 10.44 12.33 12.41
C VAL A 277 11.67 11.46 12.17
N GLU A 278 12.78 11.86 12.77
CA GLU A 278 14.00 11.07 12.77
C GLU A 278 13.99 10.08 13.94
N GLY A 279 14.44 8.86 13.70
CA GLY A 279 14.50 7.81 14.70
C GLY A 279 13.29 6.87 14.72
N ASN A 280 13.35 5.88 15.62
CA ASN A 280 12.30 4.85 15.72
C ASN A 280 11.11 5.37 16.54
N ILE A 281 9.98 5.60 15.89
CA ILE A 281 8.75 6.11 16.52
C ILE A 281 8.27 5.21 17.67
N TYR A 282 8.52 3.91 17.60
CA TYR A 282 8.11 2.96 18.65
C TYR A 282 8.92 3.08 19.96
N GLU A 283 10.08 3.74 19.92
CA GLU A 283 10.96 3.96 21.06
C GLU A 283 10.84 5.37 21.66
N MET A 284 10.09 6.26 20.99
CA MET A 284 9.88 7.64 21.44
C MET A 284 9.01 7.69 22.69
N SER A 285 9.36 8.57 23.63
CA SER A 285 8.50 8.91 24.75
C SER A 285 7.23 9.63 24.31
N LYS A 286 6.22 9.61 25.16
CA LYS A 286 4.94 10.30 24.86
C LYS A 286 5.12 11.79 24.55
N ASN A 287 6.03 12.47 25.25
CA ASN A 287 6.31 13.89 25.05
C ASN A 287 7.02 14.16 23.71
N GLU A 288 7.93 13.29 23.30
CA GLU A 288 8.59 13.35 21.99
C GLU A 288 7.60 13.10 20.86
N LEU A 289 6.71 12.12 21.02
CA LEU A 289 5.63 11.84 20.08
C LEU A 289 4.63 13.01 19.96
N GLU A 290 4.29 13.65 21.07
CA GLU A 290 3.41 14.83 21.09
C GLU A 290 4.07 16.04 20.41
N ALA A 291 5.38 16.19 20.51
CA ALA A 291 6.12 17.25 19.83
C ALA A 291 6.31 16.97 18.32
N ALA A 292 6.51 15.70 17.95
CA ALA A 292 6.74 15.27 16.58
C ALA A 292 5.47 15.08 15.74
N THR A 293 4.32 14.90 16.40
CA THR A 293 3.02 14.79 15.71
C THR A 293 2.34 16.15 15.70
N LEU A 294 1.90 16.61 14.53
CA LEU A 294 0.94 17.71 14.41
C LEU A 294 -0.28 17.38 15.28
N SER A 295 -0.30 17.95 16.50
CA SER A 295 -1.42 17.88 17.44
C SER A 295 -2.18 16.55 17.47
N HIS A 296 -1.76 15.61 18.31
CA HIS A 296 -2.53 14.42 18.75
C HIS A 296 -3.17 13.56 17.63
N GLN A 297 -2.49 13.37 16.50
CA GLN A 297 -3.07 12.64 15.38
C GLN A 297 -2.58 11.18 15.35
N THR A 298 -3.21 10.33 16.14
CA THR A 298 -3.09 8.87 16.04
C THR A 298 -4.15 8.34 15.07
N ILE A 299 -3.78 7.44 14.16
CA ILE A 299 -4.74 6.74 13.29
C ILE A 299 -5.78 5.99 14.13
N LEU A 300 -5.38 5.54 15.33
CA LEU A 300 -6.19 4.76 16.27
C LEU A 300 -7.30 5.54 17.00
N LEU A 301 -7.31 6.88 17.00
CA LEU A 301 -8.31 7.67 17.73
C LEU A 301 -9.74 7.58 17.18
N ILE A 302 -9.97 6.87 16.07
CA ILE A 302 -11.29 6.71 15.47
C ILE A 302 -12.14 5.64 16.16
N LEU A 303 -11.53 4.74 16.96
CA LEU A 303 -12.20 3.56 17.54
C LEU A 303 -12.04 3.40 19.07
N GLN A 304 -11.59 4.41 19.80
CA GLN A 304 -11.76 4.37 21.26
C GLN A 304 -13.15 4.86 21.61
N PRO A 305 -13.93 4.08 22.40
CA PRO A 305 -15.27 4.43 22.84
C PRO A 305 -15.27 5.66 23.72
#